data_03789d4fc26f97fdfb7f828829955d40
#
_entry.id   03789d4fc26f97fdfb7f828829955d40
#
_cell.length_a   1.000
_cell.length_b   1.000
_cell.length_c   1.000
_cell.angle_alpha   90.00
_cell.angle_beta   90.00
_cell.angle_gamma   90.00
#
_symmetry.space_group_name_H-M   'P 1'
#
loop_
_entity.id
_entity.type
_entity.pdbx_description
1 polymer ?
#
loop_
_entity_poly.entity_id
_entity_poly.type
_entity_poly.pdbx_seq_one_letter_code
_entity_poly.pdbx_strand_id
1 'polypeptide(L)'
;MVNDMEKFILNIFKSWKLVVITIFIGLFIGACVAIATKVFVNSILYLTDIRENTTFFSTSILGYQINYAPIVTILIAAFIINYIKKSTSITRFHGPADSIYGAHRTDNEINTKTGYFSTFAALISAGGGASVGQYGPLVHFGATLGTSIRLLTKNILSTDVFIGCGAAAAISAGFNAPIAGLIFAHEALLRHFSIKAVTPIAISSFTAAAVADKFFGGEQVFATDIIKMDLINFIPIAILGGIFFGFIAFTYMQSLTKGPQIFAKTKIKPFILIYLGALFCGSIGTIYPEVLGIGTTTINNMLNAEIDTQTVLIFLFLKI
;
A
#
# COMPACT_ATOMS: atom_id res chain seq x y z
N MET A 1 -38.97 19.05 -36.42
CA MET A 1 -39.49 19.26 -35.05
C MET A 1 -39.76 17.92 -34.31
N VAL A 2 -40.62 17.01 -34.85
CA VAL A 2 -40.83 15.70 -34.16
C VAL A 2 -39.53 14.87 -34.10
N ASN A 3 -38.78 14.80 -35.20
CA ASN A 3 -37.55 14.03 -35.30
C ASN A 3 -36.40 14.59 -34.40
N ASP A 4 -36.42 15.90 -34.13
CA ASP A 4 -35.42 16.55 -33.26
C ASP A 4 -35.74 16.34 -31.78
N MET A 5 -37.03 16.26 -31.43
CA MET A 5 -37.50 15.97 -30.09
C MET A 5 -37.25 14.51 -29.70
N GLU A 6 -37.47 13.55 -30.61
CA GLU A 6 -37.13 12.14 -30.40
C GLU A 6 -35.61 11.96 -30.22
N LYS A 7 -34.78 12.59 -31.02
CA LYS A 7 -33.30 12.58 -30.84
C LYS A 7 -32.88 13.19 -29.50
N PHE A 8 -33.51 14.28 -29.09
CA PHE A 8 -33.23 14.90 -27.79
C PHE A 8 -33.57 13.98 -26.62
N ILE A 9 -34.76 13.36 -26.65
CA ILE A 9 -35.19 12.40 -25.65
C ILE A 9 -34.27 11.18 -25.60
N LEU A 10 -33.88 10.62 -26.76
CA LEU A 10 -32.94 9.50 -26.84
C LEU A 10 -31.56 9.85 -26.27
N ASN A 11 -31.07 11.06 -26.51
CA ASN A 11 -29.81 11.53 -25.95
C ASN A 11 -29.86 11.69 -24.42
N ILE A 12 -30.98 12.17 -23.89
CA ILE A 12 -31.19 12.24 -22.43
C ILE A 12 -31.16 10.83 -21.83
N PHE A 13 -31.93 9.88 -22.38
CA PHE A 13 -31.93 8.50 -21.89
C PHE A 13 -30.56 7.84 -21.97
N LYS A 14 -29.79 8.07 -23.03
CA LYS A 14 -28.43 7.55 -23.18
C LYS A 14 -27.49 8.15 -22.14
N SER A 15 -27.61 9.44 -21.85
CA SER A 15 -26.82 10.13 -20.82
C SER A 15 -27.14 9.60 -19.41
N TRP A 16 -28.42 9.46 -19.08
CA TRP A 16 -28.86 8.88 -17.81
C TRP A 16 -28.38 7.45 -17.60
N LYS A 17 -28.50 6.63 -18.64
CA LYS A 17 -27.99 5.24 -18.60
C LYS A 17 -26.49 5.21 -18.31
N LEU A 18 -25.70 6.10 -18.94
CA LEU A 18 -24.27 6.18 -18.69
C LEU A 18 -23.95 6.59 -17.25
N VAL A 19 -24.66 7.58 -16.70
CA VAL A 19 -24.50 8.01 -15.30
C VAL A 19 -24.80 6.87 -14.34
N VAL A 20 -25.91 6.18 -14.51
CA VAL A 20 -26.30 5.04 -13.65
C VAL A 20 -25.24 3.93 -13.70
N ILE A 21 -24.77 3.58 -14.89
CA ILE A 21 -23.72 2.56 -15.06
C ILE A 21 -22.41 3.01 -14.39
N THR A 22 -22.04 4.27 -14.52
CA THR A 22 -20.83 4.83 -13.89
C THR A 22 -20.91 4.74 -12.37
N ILE A 23 -22.07 5.04 -11.77
CA ILE A 23 -22.33 4.90 -10.34
C ILE A 23 -22.15 3.43 -9.92
N PHE A 24 -22.79 2.50 -10.62
CA PHE A 24 -22.68 1.07 -10.29
C PHE A 24 -21.25 0.55 -10.40
N ILE A 25 -20.50 0.96 -11.40
CA ILE A 25 -19.09 0.60 -11.55
C ILE A 25 -18.27 1.12 -10.36
N GLY A 26 -18.47 2.39 -9.98
CA GLY A 26 -17.79 2.97 -8.82
C GLY A 26 -18.11 2.23 -7.52
N LEU A 27 -19.37 1.97 -7.25
CA LEU A 27 -19.82 1.18 -6.10
C LEU A 27 -19.20 -0.22 -6.08
N PHE A 28 -19.25 -0.92 -7.20
CA PHE A 28 -18.72 -2.28 -7.33
C PHE A 28 -17.21 -2.33 -7.12
N ILE A 29 -16.45 -1.43 -7.75
CA ILE A 29 -14.99 -1.35 -7.57
C ILE A 29 -14.67 -1.02 -6.11
N GLY A 30 -15.34 -0.02 -5.53
CA GLY A 30 -15.14 0.39 -4.14
C GLY A 30 -15.34 -0.77 -3.17
N ALA A 31 -16.43 -1.52 -3.31
CA ALA A 31 -16.73 -2.66 -2.46
C ALA A 31 -15.71 -3.80 -2.64
N CYS A 32 -15.42 -4.21 -3.87
CA CYS A 32 -14.45 -5.28 -4.15
C CYS A 32 -13.05 -4.94 -3.63
N VAL A 33 -12.59 -3.71 -3.88
CA VAL A 33 -11.26 -3.28 -3.46
C VAL A 33 -11.19 -3.13 -1.94
N ALA A 34 -12.25 -2.65 -1.28
CA ALA A 34 -12.28 -2.57 0.18
C ALA A 34 -12.11 -3.94 0.84
N ILE A 35 -12.86 -4.94 0.39
CA ILE A 35 -12.75 -6.31 0.89
C ILE A 35 -11.34 -6.84 0.67
N ALA A 36 -10.82 -6.70 -0.57
CA ALA A 36 -9.50 -7.17 -0.92
C ALA A 36 -8.38 -6.49 -0.09
N THR A 37 -8.49 -5.17 0.13
CA THR A 37 -7.57 -4.39 0.97
C THR A 37 -7.57 -4.87 2.41
N LYS A 38 -8.74 -5.05 3.00
CA LYS A 38 -8.87 -5.52 4.39
C LYS A 38 -8.37 -6.95 4.55
N VAL A 39 -8.67 -7.84 3.60
CA VAL A 39 -8.10 -9.20 3.58
C VAL A 39 -6.58 -9.16 3.53
N PHE A 40 -6.00 -8.31 2.68
CA PHE A 40 -4.56 -8.13 2.58
C PHE A 40 -3.94 -7.65 3.90
N VAL A 41 -4.48 -6.57 4.49
CA VAL A 41 -3.99 -6.01 5.75
C VAL A 41 -4.12 -7.00 6.90
N ASN A 42 -5.28 -7.62 7.06
CA ASN A 42 -5.53 -8.60 8.12
C ASN A 42 -4.63 -9.83 7.98
N SER A 43 -4.33 -10.26 6.74
CA SER A 43 -3.38 -11.35 6.51
C SER A 43 -1.97 -11.00 6.97
N ILE A 44 -1.51 -9.76 6.73
CA ILE A 44 -0.20 -9.30 7.25
C ILE A 44 -0.20 -9.27 8.77
N LEU A 45 -1.25 -8.71 9.39
CA LEU A 45 -1.36 -8.65 10.85
C LEU A 45 -1.39 -10.06 11.46
N TYR A 46 -2.12 -10.99 10.89
CA TYR A 46 -2.17 -12.37 11.32
C TYR A 46 -0.80 -13.08 11.25
N LEU A 47 -0.07 -12.89 10.14
CA LEU A 47 1.28 -13.44 10.00
C LEU A 47 2.26 -12.79 10.98
N THR A 48 2.10 -11.50 11.26
CA THR A 48 2.88 -10.78 12.26
C THR A 48 2.63 -11.33 13.66
N ASP A 49 1.36 -11.53 14.01
CA ASP A 49 0.96 -12.09 15.30
C ASP A 49 1.54 -13.50 15.52
N ILE A 50 1.47 -14.37 14.50
CA ILE A 50 2.12 -15.69 14.55
C ILE A 50 3.62 -15.56 14.81
N ARG A 51 4.31 -14.65 14.13
CA ARG A 51 5.76 -14.44 14.30
C ARG A 51 6.11 -13.99 15.71
N GLU A 52 5.35 -13.04 16.25
CA GLU A 52 5.62 -12.42 17.56
C GLU A 52 5.28 -13.37 18.72
N ASN A 53 4.19 -14.12 18.62
CA ASN A 53 3.72 -15.03 19.66
C ASN A 53 4.32 -16.43 19.60
N THR A 54 5.11 -16.75 18.54
CA THR A 54 5.73 -18.07 18.44
C THR A 54 6.93 -18.19 19.38
N THR A 55 6.81 -19.05 20.39
CA THR A 55 7.90 -19.40 21.33
C THR A 55 8.75 -20.58 20.86
N PHE A 56 8.33 -21.27 19.80
CA PHE A 56 9.02 -22.46 19.27
C PHE A 56 10.48 -22.21 18.88
N PHE A 57 10.80 -21.01 18.42
CA PHE A 57 12.15 -20.60 18.00
C PHE A 57 12.87 -19.78 19.07
N SER A 58 12.42 -19.80 20.32
CA SER A 58 13.10 -19.10 21.42
C SER A 58 14.07 -20.05 22.15
N THR A 59 15.26 -19.55 22.42
CA THR A 59 16.30 -20.26 23.17
C THR A 59 16.87 -19.37 24.26
N SER A 60 17.10 -19.92 25.44
CA SER A 60 17.77 -19.21 26.52
C SER A 60 19.30 -19.35 26.38
N ILE A 61 20.01 -18.27 26.15
CA ILE A 61 21.46 -18.20 26.06
C ILE A 61 21.94 -17.21 27.12
N LEU A 62 22.79 -17.63 28.04
CA LEU A 62 23.35 -16.79 29.12
C LEU A 62 22.29 -16.04 29.95
N GLY A 63 21.10 -16.62 30.13
CA GLY A 63 20.01 -15.99 30.86
C GLY A 63 19.11 -15.03 30.06
N TYR A 64 19.46 -14.76 28.80
CA TYR A 64 18.63 -13.97 27.88
C TYR A 64 17.80 -14.88 26.99
N GLN A 65 16.50 -14.59 26.88
CA GLN A 65 15.64 -15.27 25.90
C GLN A 65 15.80 -14.62 24.53
N ILE A 66 16.35 -15.36 23.59
CA ILE A 66 16.52 -14.91 22.21
C ILE A 66 15.49 -15.62 21.33
N ASN A 67 14.65 -14.86 20.64
CA ASN A 67 13.66 -15.40 19.71
C ASN A 67 14.20 -15.31 18.27
N TYR A 68 14.46 -16.46 17.65
CA TYR A 68 14.95 -16.55 16.26
C TYR A 68 13.82 -16.56 15.22
N ALA A 69 12.54 -16.48 15.64
CA ALA A 69 11.40 -16.46 14.74
C ALA A 69 11.54 -15.40 13.63
N PRO A 70 12.02 -14.16 13.88
CA PRO A 70 12.24 -13.17 12.83
C PRO A 70 13.13 -13.66 11.69
N ILE A 71 14.26 -14.31 12.01
CA ILE A 71 15.19 -14.83 10.99
C ILE A 71 14.52 -15.94 10.19
N VAL A 72 13.85 -16.87 10.86
CA VAL A 72 13.23 -18.03 10.20
C VAL A 72 12.09 -17.58 9.27
N THR A 73 11.19 -16.74 9.77
CA THR A 73 10.00 -16.31 9.01
C THR A 73 10.39 -15.48 7.78
N ILE A 74 11.38 -14.60 7.92
CA ILE A 74 11.85 -13.76 6.79
C ILE A 74 12.59 -14.59 5.73
N LEU A 75 13.35 -15.63 6.14
CA LEU A 75 13.99 -16.56 5.21
C LEU A 75 12.96 -17.43 4.48
N ILE A 76 11.90 -17.88 5.15
CA ILE A 76 10.77 -18.57 4.51
C ILE A 76 10.09 -17.64 3.51
N ALA A 77 9.85 -16.39 3.87
CA ALA A 77 9.29 -15.39 2.96
C ALA A 77 10.19 -15.19 1.72
N ALA A 78 11.50 -15.06 1.92
CA ALA A 78 12.47 -14.95 0.83
C ALA A 78 12.44 -16.17 -0.10
N PHE A 79 12.31 -17.37 0.45
CA PHE A 79 12.17 -18.60 -0.33
C PHE A 79 10.90 -18.59 -1.18
N ILE A 80 9.74 -18.27 -0.60
CA ILE A 80 8.45 -18.21 -1.29
C ILE A 80 8.49 -17.16 -2.41
N ILE A 81 9.04 -15.97 -2.15
CA ILE A 81 9.17 -14.87 -3.12
C ILE A 81 10.05 -15.30 -4.31
N ASN A 82 11.19 -15.94 -4.04
CA ASN A 82 12.05 -16.47 -5.08
C ASN A 82 11.37 -17.58 -5.91
N TYR A 83 10.61 -18.44 -5.24
CA TYR A 83 9.83 -19.48 -5.91
C TYR A 83 8.76 -18.88 -6.84
N ILE A 84 8.00 -17.87 -6.35
CA ILE A 84 7.03 -17.13 -7.17
C ILE A 84 7.72 -16.53 -8.40
N LYS A 85 8.82 -15.81 -8.20
CA LYS A 85 9.58 -15.17 -9.27
C LYS A 85 10.02 -16.17 -10.34
N LYS A 86 10.50 -17.34 -9.91
CA LYS A 86 10.97 -18.40 -10.82
C LYS A 86 9.80 -19.07 -11.55
N SER A 87 8.72 -19.43 -10.85
CA SER A 87 7.59 -20.16 -11.43
C SER A 87 6.74 -19.33 -12.38
N THR A 88 6.65 -18.01 -12.13
CA THR A 88 5.85 -17.09 -12.94
C THR A 88 6.65 -16.38 -14.03
N SER A 89 7.99 -16.59 -14.07
CA SER A 89 8.92 -15.90 -14.98
C SER A 89 8.84 -14.37 -14.90
N ILE A 90 8.44 -13.83 -13.73
CA ILE A 90 8.36 -12.39 -13.51
C ILE A 90 9.77 -11.83 -13.34
N THR A 91 10.16 -10.91 -14.22
CA THR A 91 11.49 -10.27 -14.18
C THR A 91 11.63 -9.32 -12.99
N ARG A 92 10.59 -8.50 -12.72
CA ARG A 92 10.50 -7.65 -11.54
C ARG A 92 9.07 -7.58 -11.03
N PHE A 93 8.90 -7.40 -9.73
CA PHE A 93 7.60 -7.13 -9.14
C PHE A 93 7.17 -5.68 -9.42
N HIS A 94 5.87 -5.50 -9.59
CA HIS A 94 5.24 -4.23 -9.86
C HIS A 94 4.89 -3.50 -8.56
N GLY A 95 4.75 -2.17 -8.65
CA GLY A 95 4.37 -1.31 -7.55
C GLY A 95 3.59 -0.07 -8.00
N PRO A 96 3.45 0.96 -7.14
CA PRO A 96 2.67 2.16 -7.46
C PRO A 96 3.12 2.88 -8.73
N ALA A 97 4.43 2.91 -8.99
CA ALA A 97 4.99 3.52 -10.20
C ALA A 97 4.46 2.85 -11.49
N ASP A 98 4.22 1.53 -11.46
CA ASP A 98 3.65 0.81 -12.60
C ASP A 98 2.17 1.16 -12.82
N SER A 99 1.44 1.47 -11.75
CA SER A 99 0.06 1.97 -11.84
C SER A 99 0.00 3.37 -12.44
N ILE A 100 0.91 4.26 -12.03
CA ILE A 100 1.05 5.60 -12.62
C ILE A 100 1.40 5.48 -14.10
N TYR A 101 2.40 4.66 -14.42
CA TYR A 101 2.82 4.42 -15.80
C TYR A 101 1.69 3.84 -16.66
N GLY A 102 0.94 2.85 -16.14
CA GLY A 102 -0.22 2.26 -16.82
C GLY A 102 -1.36 3.26 -17.05
N ALA A 103 -1.58 4.24 -16.15
CA ALA A 103 -2.59 5.28 -16.33
C ALA A 103 -2.25 6.27 -17.46
N HIS A 104 -0.95 6.45 -17.76
CA HIS A 104 -0.48 7.42 -18.76
C HIS A 104 -0.06 6.83 -20.10
N ARG A 105 -0.04 5.52 -20.25
CA ARG A 105 0.29 4.88 -21.53
C ARG A 105 -0.86 4.96 -22.50
N THR A 106 -0.54 5.04 -23.79
CA THR A 106 -1.52 5.02 -24.87
C THR A 106 -2.27 3.69 -24.98
N ASP A 107 -1.62 2.58 -24.62
CA ASP A 107 -2.21 1.25 -24.56
C ASP A 107 -2.93 0.97 -23.23
N ASN A 108 -2.69 1.79 -22.20
CA ASN A 108 -3.30 1.69 -20.87
C ASN A 108 -3.33 0.26 -20.31
N GLU A 109 -2.29 -0.53 -20.56
CA GLU A 109 -2.24 -1.93 -20.09
C GLU A 109 -1.44 -2.04 -18.79
N ILE A 110 -2.11 -2.48 -17.73
CA ILE A 110 -1.48 -3.05 -16.54
C ILE A 110 -1.51 -4.56 -16.71
N ASN A 111 -0.35 -5.21 -16.62
CA ASN A 111 -0.30 -6.67 -16.56
C ASN A 111 -0.90 -7.15 -15.24
N THR A 112 -2.17 -7.52 -15.26
CA THR A 112 -2.93 -7.92 -14.08
C THR A 112 -2.35 -9.16 -13.40
N LYS A 113 -1.84 -10.13 -14.19
CA LYS A 113 -1.17 -11.33 -13.66
C LYS A 113 0.05 -10.94 -12.81
N THR A 114 0.94 -10.12 -13.34
CA THR A 114 2.11 -9.64 -12.60
C THR A 114 1.68 -8.79 -11.39
N GLY A 115 0.62 -7.99 -11.52
CA GLY A 115 0.07 -7.18 -10.43
C GLY A 115 -0.37 -8.04 -9.24
N TYR A 116 -1.13 -9.10 -9.46
CA TYR A 116 -1.56 -10.02 -8.40
C TYR A 116 -0.40 -10.74 -7.73
N PHE A 117 0.55 -11.27 -8.51
CA PHE A 117 1.73 -11.93 -7.94
C PHE A 117 2.62 -10.96 -7.18
N SER A 118 2.73 -9.71 -7.63
CA SER A 118 3.47 -8.66 -6.91
C SER A 118 2.83 -8.34 -5.57
N THR A 119 1.51 -8.24 -5.53
CA THR A 119 0.74 -8.02 -4.30
C THR A 119 0.92 -9.19 -3.33
N PHE A 120 0.82 -10.42 -3.83
CA PHE A 120 1.02 -11.62 -3.01
C PHE A 120 2.46 -11.70 -2.46
N ALA A 121 3.47 -11.40 -3.28
CA ALA A 121 4.85 -11.32 -2.84
C ALA A 121 5.06 -10.24 -1.77
N ALA A 122 4.40 -9.08 -1.90
CA ALA A 122 4.44 -8.02 -0.90
C ALA A 122 3.78 -8.43 0.42
N LEU A 123 2.65 -9.15 0.37
CA LEU A 123 1.99 -9.71 1.56
C LEU A 123 2.92 -10.66 2.31
N ILE A 124 3.53 -11.62 1.59
CA ILE A 124 4.47 -12.58 2.17
C ILE A 124 5.71 -11.88 2.73
N SER A 125 6.22 -10.85 2.04
CA SER A 125 7.37 -10.07 2.49
C SER A 125 7.08 -9.34 3.81
N ALA A 126 5.99 -8.57 3.84
CA ALA A 126 5.60 -7.78 5.01
C ALA A 126 5.20 -8.67 6.20
N GLY A 127 4.37 -9.69 5.97
CA GLY A 127 3.95 -10.65 7.00
C GLY A 127 5.11 -11.51 7.52
N GLY A 128 6.07 -11.85 6.66
CA GLY A 128 7.29 -12.56 7.06
C GLY A 128 8.25 -11.74 7.89
N GLY A 129 8.06 -10.42 7.98
CA GLY A 129 8.83 -9.53 8.85
C GLY A 129 9.80 -8.59 8.13
N ALA A 130 9.82 -8.56 6.80
CA ALA A 130 10.61 -7.56 6.10
C ALA A 130 10.17 -6.15 6.50
N SER A 131 11.13 -5.25 6.78
CA SER A 131 10.86 -3.86 7.14
C SER A 131 10.42 -3.07 5.90
N VAL A 132 9.14 -3.20 5.53
CA VAL A 132 8.55 -2.62 4.30
C VAL A 132 7.16 -2.06 4.56
N GLY A 133 6.76 -1.07 3.76
CA GLY A 133 5.42 -0.51 3.83
C GLY A 133 4.39 -1.36 3.06
N GLN A 134 3.14 -1.31 3.51
CA GLN A 134 2.02 -2.04 2.89
C GLN A 134 1.22 -1.20 1.87
N TYR A 135 1.23 0.12 1.98
CA TYR A 135 0.33 0.98 1.21
C TYR A 135 0.70 1.12 -0.26
N GLY A 136 1.99 1.09 -0.59
CA GLY A 136 2.45 1.03 -1.97
C GLY A 136 1.88 -0.18 -2.72
N PRO A 137 2.12 -1.39 -2.25
CA PRO A 137 1.50 -2.60 -2.80
C PRO A 137 -0.03 -2.55 -2.86
N LEU A 138 -0.71 -1.96 -1.84
CA LEU A 138 -2.17 -1.82 -1.83
C LEU A 138 -2.69 -0.92 -2.95
N VAL A 139 -2.04 0.22 -3.20
CA VAL A 139 -2.39 1.10 -4.32
C VAL A 139 -2.29 0.36 -5.64
N HIS A 140 -1.20 -0.38 -5.85
CA HIS A 140 -1.01 -1.17 -7.06
C HIS A 140 -2.02 -2.32 -7.16
N PHE A 141 -2.36 -2.95 -6.05
CA PHE A 141 -3.38 -4.00 -5.98
C PHE A 141 -4.77 -3.46 -6.36
N GLY A 142 -5.18 -2.32 -5.78
CA GLY A 142 -6.43 -1.65 -6.13
C GLY A 142 -6.48 -1.28 -7.60
N ALA A 143 -5.41 -0.69 -8.15
CA ALA A 143 -5.30 -0.36 -9.57
C ALA A 143 -5.40 -1.62 -10.47
N THR A 144 -4.78 -2.73 -10.05
CA THR A 144 -4.86 -4.03 -10.74
C THR A 144 -6.27 -4.60 -10.74
N LEU A 145 -6.97 -4.53 -9.59
CA LEU A 145 -8.37 -4.94 -9.46
C LEU A 145 -9.29 -4.07 -10.33
N GLY A 146 -9.10 -2.74 -10.30
CA GLY A 146 -9.83 -1.82 -11.17
C GLY A 146 -9.65 -2.18 -12.65
N THR A 147 -8.42 -2.42 -13.08
CA THR A 147 -8.12 -2.86 -14.46
C THR A 147 -8.77 -4.21 -14.79
N SER A 148 -8.77 -5.17 -13.86
CA SER A 148 -9.42 -6.47 -14.05
C SER A 148 -10.93 -6.33 -14.22
N ILE A 149 -11.58 -5.46 -13.45
CA ILE A 149 -13.01 -5.16 -13.56
C ILE A 149 -13.32 -4.49 -14.91
N ARG A 150 -12.44 -3.60 -15.40
CA ARG A 150 -12.57 -3.02 -16.73
C ARG A 150 -12.69 -4.09 -17.81
N LEU A 151 -11.87 -5.13 -17.76
CA LEU A 151 -11.91 -6.22 -18.74
C LEU A 151 -13.27 -6.93 -18.79
N LEU A 152 -14.01 -6.92 -17.67
CA LEU A 152 -15.35 -7.48 -17.58
C LEU A 152 -16.44 -6.51 -18.09
N THR A 153 -16.20 -5.20 -18.06
CA THR A 153 -17.21 -4.17 -18.35
C THR A 153 -17.16 -3.61 -19.77
N LYS A 154 -16.43 -4.24 -20.69
CA LYS A 154 -16.35 -3.86 -22.13
C LYS A 154 -16.01 -2.37 -22.37
N ASN A 155 -15.10 -1.82 -21.61
CA ASN A 155 -14.56 -0.44 -21.82
C ASN A 155 -15.59 0.69 -21.73
N ILE A 156 -16.55 0.63 -20.84
CA ILE A 156 -17.58 1.68 -20.64
C ILE A 156 -16.91 3.00 -20.18
N LEU A 157 -15.89 2.92 -19.34
CA LEU A 157 -15.05 4.05 -18.92
C LEU A 157 -13.62 3.83 -19.43
N SER A 158 -12.82 4.89 -19.46
CA SER A 158 -11.40 4.80 -19.83
C SER A 158 -10.57 4.04 -18.77
N THR A 159 -9.47 3.45 -19.17
CA THR A 159 -8.64 2.61 -18.29
C THR A 159 -8.07 3.37 -17.10
N ASP A 160 -7.64 4.61 -17.34
CA ASP A 160 -7.14 5.52 -16.31
C ASP A 160 -8.17 5.73 -15.18
N VAL A 161 -9.46 5.86 -15.53
CA VAL A 161 -10.55 5.97 -14.55
C VAL A 161 -10.69 4.69 -13.72
N PHE A 162 -10.62 3.51 -14.32
CA PHE A 162 -10.66 2.23 -13.58
C PHE A 162 -9.47 2.08 -12.65
N ILE A 163 -8.27 2.43 -13.10
CA ILE A 163 -7.04 2.46 -12.32
C ILE A 163 -7.21 3.43 -11.13
N GLY A 164 -7.73 4.63 -11.41
CA GLY A 164 -8.00 5.67 -10.40
C GLY A 164 -9.02 5.23 -9.35
N CYS A 165 -10.14 4.61 -9.78
CA CYS A 165 -11.15 4.06 -8.86
C CYS A 165 -10.56 3.01 -7.92
N GLY A 166 -9.76 2.08 -8.47
CA GLY A 166 -9.13 1.03 -7.68
C GLY A 166 -8.10 1.56 -6.69
N ALA A 167 -7.23 2.46 -7.12
CA ALA A 167 -6.22 3.08 -6.26
C ALA A 167 -6.85 3.94 -5.15
N ALA A 168 -7.86 4.77 -5.50
CA ALA A 168 -8.59 5.58 -4.53
C ALA A 168 -9.28 4.72 -3.46
N ALA A 169 -9.94 3.63 -3.90
CA ALA A 169 -10.60 2.70 -3.01
C ALA A 169 -9.61 1.99 -2.06
N ALA A 170 -8.42 1.62 -2.56
CA ALA A 170 -7.39 0.99 -1.73
C ALA A 170 -6.86 1.93 -0.63
N ILE A 171 -6.57 3.18 -0.97
CA ILE A 171 -6.19 4.21 0.02
C ILE A 171 -7.33 4.44 1.02
N SER A 172 -8.55 4.59 0.51
CA SER A 172 -9.72 4.86 1.31
C SER A 172 -10.00 3.75 2.34
N ALA A 173 -9.96 2.49 1.90
CA ALA A 173 -10.16 1.33 2.78
C ALA A 173 -8.98 1.11 3.73
N GLY A 174 -7.75 1.39 3.28
CA GLY A 174 -6.54 1.19 4.08
C GLY A 174 -6.38 2.19 5.21
N PHE A 175 -6.74 3.46 4.97
CA PHE A 175 -6.56 4.54 5.94
C PHE A 175 -7.87 5.06 6.55
N ASN A 176 -9.03 4.54 6.12
CA ASN A 176 -10.35 5.10 6.42
C ASN A 176 -10.45 6.59 6.03
N ALA A 177 -9.89 6.96 4.86
CA ALA A 177 -9.72 8.35 4.43
C ALA A 177 -10.22 8.55 2.99
N PRO A 178 -11.55 8.63 2.75
CA PRO A 178 -12.12 8.68 1.41
C PRO A 178 -11.74 9.93 0.61
N ILE A 179 -11.62 11.07 1.26
CA ILE A 179 -11.21 12.32 0.60
C ILE A 179 -9.75 12.23 0.16
N ALA A 180 -8.87 11.70 1.02
CA ALA A 180 -7.46 11.51 0.68
C ALA A 180 -7.29 10.51 -0.48
N GLY A 181 -8.08 9.43 -0.51
CA GLY A 181 -8.09 8.47 -1.62
C GLY A 181 -8.46 9.12 -2.96
N LEU A 182 -9.52 9.95 -2.96
CA LEU A 182 -9.94 10.70 -4.14
C LEU A 182 -8.84 11.67 -4.63
N ILE A 183 -8.28 12.46 -3.73
CA ILE A 183 -7.22 13.44 -4.08
C ILE A 183 -5.97 12.71 -4.59
N PHE A 184 -5.54 11.65 -3.89
CA PHE A 184 -4.39 10.84 -4.31
C PHE A 184 -4.54 10.29 -5.74
N ALA A 185 -5.73 9.78 -6.09
CA ALA A 185 -5.95 9.27 -7.44
C ALA A 185 -5.78 10.36 -8.51
N HIS A 186 -6.26 11.56 -8.24
CA HIS A 186 -6.14 12.68 -9.20
C HIS A 186 -4.74 13.30 -9.22
N GLU A 187 -4.14 13.54 -8.07
CA GLU A 187 -2.87 14.26 -7.95
C GLU A 187 -1.66 13.37 -8.25
N ALA A 188 -1.58 12.22 -7.60
CA ALA A 188 -0.41 11.35 -7.70
C ALA A 188 -0.49 10.39 -8.88
N LEU A 189 -1.67 9.84 -9.16
CA LEU A 189 -1.82 8.77 -10.15
C LEU A 189 -2.19 9.30 -11.53
N LEU A 190 -3.30 10.03 -11.66
CA LEU A 190 -3.80 10.53 -12.95
C LEU A 190 -3.10 11.82 -13.40
N ARG A 191 -2.62 12.63 -12.45
CA ARG A 191 -1.99 13.95 -12.68
C ARG A 191 -2.85 14.93 -13.49
N HIS A 192 -4.15 14.71 -13.50
CA HIS A 192 -5.14 15.63 -14.10
C HIS A 192 -6.47 15.52 -13.39
N PHE A 193 -7.23 16.62 -13.39
CA PHE A 193 -8.61 16.64 -12.92
C PHE A 193 -9.54 16.60 -14.13
N SER A 194 -10.35 15.56 -14.22
CA SER A 194 -11.40 15.42 -15.22
C SER A 194 -12.72 15.20 -14.51
N ILE A 195 -13.72 16.03 -14.81
CA ILE A 195 -15.09 15.90 -14.24
C ILE A 195 -15.64 14.49 -14.48
N LYS A 196 -15.33 13.88 -15.62
CA LYS A 196 -15.77 12.52 -15.95
C LYS A 196 -15.10 11.46 -15.08
N ALA A 197 -13.88 11.72 -14.57
CA ALA A 197 -13.15 10.81 -13.72
C ALA A 197 -13.47 11.01 -12.23
N VAL A 198 -13.69 12.25 -11.79
CA VAL A 198 -13.96 12.59 -10.37
C VAL A 198 -15.14 11.81 -9.80
N THR A 199 -16.25 11.75 -10.54
CA THR A 199 -17.48 11.10 -10.05
C THR A 199 -17.29 9.60 -9.74
N PRO A 200 -16.84 8.75 -10.67
CA PRO A 200 -16.65 7.32 -10.37
C PRO A 200 -15.55 7.08 -9.34
N ILE A 201 -14.49 7.87 -9.32
CA ILE A 201 -13.40 7.75 -8.34
C ILE A 201 -13.89 8.13 -6.94
N ALA A 202 -14.66 9.22 -6.80
CA ALA A 202 -15.26 9.61 -5.54
C ALA A 202 -16.20 8.52 -5.01
N ILE A 203 -17.12 8.04 -5.85
CA ILE A 203 -18.07 6.96 -5.47
C ILE A 203 -17.28 5.73 -5.01
N SER A 204 -16.25 5.31 -5.74
CA SER A 204 -15.43 4.16 -5.39
C SER A 204 -14.70 4.37 -4.06
N SER A 205 -14.13 5.54 -3.84
CA SER A 205 -13.41 5.90 -2.62
C SER A 205 -14.32 5.90 -1.39
N PHE A 206 -15.45 6.60 -1.46
CA PHE A 206 -16.41 6.66 -0.35
C PHE A 206 -17.07 5.32 -0.06
N THR A 207 -17.40 4.54 -1.10
CA THR A 207 -17.93 3.18 -0.92
C THR A 207 -16.90 2.29 -0.23
N ALA A 208 -15.63 2.40 -0.60
CA ALA A 208 -14.58 1.61 0.01
C ALA A 208 -14.40 1.91 1.50
N ALA A 209 -14.44 3.19 1.90
CA ALA A 209 -14.44 3.57 3.32
C ALA A 209 -15.66 2.99 4.05
N ALA A 210 -16.86 3.19 3.50
CA ALA A 210 -18.09 2.71 4.12
C ALA A 210 -18.13 1.19 4.29
N VAL A 211 -17.65 0.43 3.30
CA VAL A 211 -17.55 -1.04 3.38
C VAL A 211 -16.49 -1.45 4.39
N ALA A 212 -15.33 -0.78 4.40
CA ALA A 212 -14.26 -1.06 5.35
C ALA A 212 -14.71 -0.79 6.79
N ASP A 213 -15.37 0.33 7.04
CA ASP A 213 -15.92 0.70 8.35
C ASP A 213 -16.95 -0.31 8.85
N LYS A 214 -17.95 -0.61 8.02
CA LYS A 214 -19.08 -1.46 8.40
C LYS A 214 -18.73 -2.91 8.66
N PHE A 215 -17.83 -3.50 7.86
CA PHE A 215 -17.55 -4.94 7.90
C PHE A 215 -16.26 -5.30 8.64
N PHE A 216 -15.36 -4.35 8.84
CA PHE A 216 -14.04 -4.64 9.42
C PHE A 216 -13.68 -3.72 10.62
N GLY A 217 -14.65 -2.91 11.07
CA GLY A 217 -14.41 -1.89 12.08
C GLY A 217 -13.69 -0.66 11.52
N GLY A 218 -14.21 0.53 11.85
CA GLY A 218 -13.65 1.82 11.42
C GLY A 218 -12.47 2.28 12.26
N GLU A 219 -11.69 1.38 12.80
CA GLU A 219 -10.53 1.74 13.62
C GLU A 219 -9.57 2.62 12.85
N GLN A 220 -9.17 3.71 13.47
CA GLN A 220 -8.11 4.56 12.95
C GLN A 220 -6.79 3.80 12.99
N VAL A 221 -6.02 3.88 11.90
CA VAL A 221 -4.71 3.20 11.81
C VAL A 221 -3.77 3.71 12.91
N PHE A 222 -3.90 4.99 13.25
CA PHE A 222 -3.16 5.64 14.33
C PHE A 222 -4.14 6.19 15.35
N ALA A 223 -4.19 5.55 16.52
CA ALA A 223 -5.00 6.00 17.65
C ALA A 223 -4.15 6.92 18.52
N THR A 224 -4.50 8.20 18.57
CA THR A 224 -3.85 9.17 19.45
C THR A 224 -4.90 9.98 20.19
N ASP A 225 -4.63 10.31 21.44
CA ASP A 225 -5.39 11.33 22.14
C ASP A 225 -5.17 12.68 21.46
N ILE A 226 -6.28 13.39 21.21
CA ILE A 226 -6.21 14.72 20.60
C ILE A 226 -5.60 15.69 21.62
N ILE A 227 -4.31 15.95 21.48
CA ILE A 227 -3.64 17.00 22.23
C ILE A 227 -4.10 18.34 21.63
N LYS A 228 -4.82 19.16 22.40
CA LYS A 228 -5.14 20.54 22.01
C LYS A 228 -3.85 21.34 21.99
N MET A 229 -3.23 21.45 20.83
CA MET A 229 -2.04 22.28 20.65
C MET A 229 -2.44 23.70 20.24
N ASP A 230 -1.79 24.68 20.84
CA ASP A 230 -1.87 26.06 20.37
C ASP A 230 -1.13 26.16 19.03
N LEU A 231 -1.87 26.47 17.97
CA LEU A 231 -1.35 26.49 16.60
C LEU A 231 -0.16 27.46 16.45
N ILE A 232 -0.20 28.61 17.14
CA ILE A 232 0.85 29.62 17.03
C ILE A 232 2.18 29.11 17.59
N ASN A 233 2.14 28.43 18.74
CA ASN A 233 3.32 27.85 19.37
C ASN A 233 3.85 26.62 18.59
N PHE A 234 3.01 25.96 17.80
CA PHE A 234 3.39 24.80 17.02
C PHE A 234 4.11 25.16 15.69
N ILE A 235 3.82 26.31 15.08
CA ILE A 235 4.39 26.72 13.78
C ILE A 235 5.93 26.67 13.75
N PRO A 236 6.68 27.24 14.71
CA PRO A 236 8.15 27.18 14.68
C PRO A 236 8.68 25.75 14.73
N ILE A 237 8.05 24.90 15.56
CA ILE A 237 8.42 23.47 15.69
C ILE A 237 8.14 22.73 14.38
N ALA A 238 7.00 23.01 13.74
CA ALA A 238 6.64 22.41 12.46
C ALA A 238 7.62 22.80 11.34
N ILE A 239 8.08 24.05 11.30
CA ILE A 239 9.07 24.52 10.31
C ILE A 239 10.40 23.80 10.50
N LEU A 240 10.92 23.74 11.73
CA LEU A 240 12.17 23.03 12.03
C LEU A 240 12.03 21.52 11.76
N GLY A 241 10.91 20.94 12.18
CA GLY A 241 10.57 19.54 11.90
C GLY A 241 10.50 19.25 10.39
N GLY A 242 9.89 20.15 9.61
CA GLY A 242 9.82 20.03 8.15
C GLY A 242 11.19 19.96 7.48
N ILE A 243 12.13 20.82 7.91
CA ILE A 243 13.52 20.80 7.41
C ILE A 243 14.21 19.48 7.79
N PHE A 244 14.09 19.06 9.04
CA PHE A 244 14.69 17.83 9.56
C PHE A 244 14.14 16.60 8.83
N PHE A 245 12.82 16.46 8.74
CA PHE A 245 12.20 15.34 8.04
C PHE A 245 12.43 15.38 6.53
N GLY A 246 12.56 16.56 5.92
CA GLY A 246 12.97 16.72 4.53
C GLY A 246 14.35 16.12 4.26
N PHE A 247 15.31 16.34 5.17
CA PHE A 247 16.65 15.73 5.08
C PHE A 247 16.59 14.20 5.22
N ILE A 248 15.81 13.69 6.17
CA ILE A 248 15.59 12.26 6.37
C ILE A 248 14.97 11.64 5.11
N ALA A 249 13.91 12.24 4.58
CA ALA A 249 13.25 11.77 3.36
C ALA A 249 14.23 11.74 2.16
N PHE A 250 15.04 12.77 1.99
CA PHE A 250 16.08 12.81 0.97
C PHE A 250 17.08 11.66 1.13
N THR A 251 17.56 11.40 2.34
CA THR A 251 18.50 10.31 2.63
C THR A 251 17.88 8.95 2.31
N TYR A 252 16.63 8.74 2.72
CA TYR A 252 15.87 7.52 2.42
C TYR A 252 15.68 7.31 0.90
N MET A 253 15.31 8.36 0.17
CA MET A 253 15.18 8.29 -1.29
C MET A 253 16.50 7.96 -1.98
N GLN A 254 17.62 8.52 -1.48
CA GLN A 254 18.96 8.20 -2.00
C GLN A 254 19.31 6.73 -1.73
N SER A 255 18.97 6.19 -0.58
CA SER A 255 19.20 4.78 -0.23
C SER A 255 18.43 3.85 -1.17
N LEU A 256 17.15 4.16 -1.43
CA LEU A 256 16.31 3.38 -2.35
C LEU A 256 16.81 3.42 -3.81
N THR A 257 17.37 4.54 -4.26
CA THR A 257 17.82 4.69 -5.65
C THR A 257 19.24 4.18 -5.86
N LYS A 258 20.15 4.47 -4.92
CA LYS A 258 21.58 4.09 -5.03
C LYS A 258 21.83 2.66 -4.57
N GLY A 259 21.10 2.15 -3.59
CA GLY A 259 21.26 0.80 -3.07
C GLY A 259 21.24 -0.27 -4.17
N PRO A 260 20.20 -0.37 -5.00
CA PRO A 260 20.16 -1.32 -6.11
C PRO A 260 21.30 -1.13 -7.11
N GLN A 261 21.74 0.11 -7.36
CA GLN A 261 22.85 0.40 -8.28
C GLN A 261 24.18 -0.09 -7.73
N ILE A 262 24.40 0.02 -6.42
CA ILE A 262 25.61 -0.48 -5.74
C ILE A 262 25.63 -2.02 -5.82
N PHE A 263 24.51 -2.66 -5.49
CA PHE A 263 24.39 -4.11 -5.54
C PHE A 263 24.45 -4.66 -6.98
N ALA A 264 23.96 -3.93 -7.97
CA ALA A 264 24.10 -4.31 -9.38
C ALA A 264 25.54 -4.39 -9.87
N LYS A 265 26.47 -3.64 -9.24
CA LYS A 265 27.92 -3.71 -9.51
C LYS A 265 28.58 -4.93 -8.88
N THR A 266 27.93 -5.58 -7.93
CA THR A 266 28.45 -6.81 -7.32
C THR A 266 28.22 -7.99 -8.27
N LYS A 267 29.12 -8.97 -8.26
CA LYS A 267 28.96 -10.21 -9.04
C LYS A 267 28.02 -11.23 -8.37
N ILE A 268 27.32 -10.81 -7.30
CA ILE A 268 26.43 -11.67 -6.53
C ILE A 268 25.12 -11.87 -7.31
N LYS A 269 24.70 -13.11 -7.43
CA LYS A 269 23.44 -13.44 -8.12
C LYS A 269 22.24 -12.81 -7.38
N PRO A 270 21.26 -12.22 -8.09
CA PRO A 270 20.13 -11.50 -7.46
C PRO A 270 19.34 -12.33 -6.44
N PHE A 271 19.21 -13.65 -6.65
CA PHE A 271 18.51 -14.49 -5.70
C PHE A 271 19.25 -14.63 -4.35
N ILE A 272 20.59 -14.59 -4.34
CA ILE A 272 21.39 -14.64 -3.11
C ILE A 272 21.23 -13.34 -2.33
N LEU A 273 21.14 -12.19 -3.02
CA LEU A 273 20.94 -10.89 -2.38
C LEU A 273 19.64 -10.84 -1.57
N ILE A 274 18.58 -11.50 -2.04
CA ILE A 274 17.32 -11.59 -1.28
C ILE A 274 17.53 -12.31 0.05
N TYR A 275 18.27 -13.43 0.06
CA TYR A 275 18.54 -14.16 1.30
C TYR A 275 19.52 -13.42 2.23
N LEU A 276 20.52 -12.73 1.68
CA LEU A 276 21.42 -11.90 2.48
C LEU A 276 20.66 -10.73 3.14
N GLY A 277 19.80 -10.06 2.39
CA GLY A 277 18.93 -9.02 2.92
C GLY A 277 17.97 -9.55 3.99
N ALA A 278 17.36 -10.72 3.74
CA ALA A 278 16.49 -11.39 4.69
C ALA A 278 17.24 -11.76 6.00
N LEU A 279 18.43 -12.31 5.89
CA LEU A 279 19.26 -12.65 7.05
C LEU A 279 19.66 -11.41 7.85
N PHE A 280 20.09 -10.35 7.17
CA PHE A 280 20.46 -9.09 7.81
C PHE A 280 19.28 -8.44 8.53
N CYS A 281 18.13 -8.31 7.85
CA CYS A 281 16.91 -7.75 8.43
C CYS A 281 16.40 -8.62 9.59
N GLY A 282 16.39 -9.95 9.43
CA GLY A 282 15.99 -10.89 10.50
C GLY A 282 16.90 -10.84 11.71
N SER A 283 18.21 -10.69 11.53
CA SER A 283 19.18 -10.55 12.62
C SER A 283 18.97 -9.27 13.43
N ILE A 284 18.72 -8.15 12.75
CA ILE A 284 18.34 -6.89 13.42
C ILE A 284 17.01 -7.08 14.16
N GLY A 285 16.02 -7.71 13.53
CA GLY A 285 14.71 -7.94 14.11
C GLY A 285 14.70 -8.92 15.29
N THR A 286 15.75 -9.72 15.49
CA THR A 286 15.92 -10.56 16.69
C THR A 286 16.30 -9.68 17.90
N ILE A 287 16.97 -8.54 17.68
CA ILE A 287 17.37 -7.61 18.74
C ILE A 287 16.32 -6.51 18.92
N TYR A 288 15.77 -6.02 17.80
CA TYR A 288 14.77 -4.96 17.76
C TYR A 288 13.57 -5.39 16.91
N PRO A 289 12.66 -6.19 17.48
CA PRO A 289 11.49 -6.71 16.73
C PRO A 289 10.57 -5.60 16.22
N GLU A 290 10.56 -4.42 16.83
CA GLU A 290 9.77 -3.24 16.45
C GLU A 290 10.17 -2.65 15.09
N VAL A 291 11.36 -2.95 14.60
CA VAL A 291 11.84 -2.51 13.29
C VAL A 291 11.23 -3.34 12.15
N LEU A 292 10.72 -4.53 12.45
CA LEU A 292 10.19 -5.46 11.46
C LEU A 292 8.78 -5.09 10.99
N GLY A 293 8.41 -5.64 9.83
CA GLY A 293 7.08 -5.53 9.25
C GLY A 293 6.69 -4.11 8.90
N ILE A 294 5.40 -3.83 8.96
CA ILE A 294 4.80 -2.55 8.56
C ILE A 294 4.98 -1.42 9.59
N GLY A 295 5.29 -1.77 10.84
CA GLY A 295 5.59 -0.81 11.91
C GLY A 295 4.38 -0.07 12.50
N THR A 296 3.15 -0.47 12.23
CA THR A 296 1.95 0.23 12.72
C THR A 296 1.88 0.21 14.25
N THR A 297 2.11 -0.95 14.86
CA THR A 297 2.12 -1.09 16.34
C THR A 297 3.20 -0.23 16.96
N THR A 298 4.42 -0.25 16.40
CA THR A 298 5.53 0.57 16.87
C THR A 298 5.20 2.06 16.81
N ILE A 299 4.57 2.53 15.71
CA ILE A 299 4.15 3.93 15.58
C ILE A 299 3.09 4.27 16.63
N ASN A 300 2.10 3.41 16.88
CA ASN A 300 1.10 3.65 17.92
C ASN A 300 1.74 3.74 19.32
N ASN A 301 2.68 2.86 19.64
CA ASN A 301 3.42 2.90 20.92
C ASN A 301 4.27 4.20 21.05
N MET A 302 4.87 4.67 19.94
CA MET A 302 5.56 5.97 19.92
C MET A 302 4.61 7.13 20.16
N LEU A 303 3.43 7.13 19.53
CA LEU A 303 2.43 8.18 19.67
C LEU A 303 1.84 8.24 21.09
N ASN A 304 1.74 7.10 21.76
CA ASN A 304 1.30 6.98 23.16
C ASN A 304 2.43 7.20 24.19
N ALA A 305 3.63 7.61 23.73
CA ALA A 305 4.81 7.82 24.56
C ALA A 305 5.25 6.58 25.37
N GLU A 306 4.96 5.38 24.86
CA GLU A 306 5.37 4.10 25.48
C GLU A 306 6.83 3.76 25.16
N ILE A 307 7.45 4.44 24.18
CA ILE A 307 8.83 4.25 23.74
C ILE A 307 9.63 5.53 24.01
N ASP A 308 10.79 5.39 24.63
CA ASP A 308 11.67 6.51 24.93
C ASP A 308 12.31 7.11 23.66
N THR A 309 12.66 8.39 23.71
CA THR A 309 13.19 9.15 22.57
C THR A 309 14.49 8.56 22.01
N GLN A 310 15.35 7.99 22.86
CA GLN A 310 16.61 7.39 22.40
C GLN A 310 16.34 6.15 21.54
N THR A 311 15.44 5.30 21.98
CA THR A 311 15.00 4.11 21.21
C THR A 311 14.33 4.50 19.89
N VAL A 312 13.51 5.57 19.88
CA VAL A 312 12.92 6.10 18.63
C VAL A 312 14.00 6.52 17.62
N LEU A 313 15.07 7.19 18.09
CA LEU A 313 16.18 7.56 17.20
C LEU A 313 16.94 6.35 16.67
N ILE A 314 17.11 5.29 17.47
CA ILE A 314 17.70 4.02 17.02
C ILE A 314 16.82 3.39 15.93
N PHE A 315 15.51 3.34 16.13
CA PHE A 315 14.58 2.79 15.13
C PHE A 315 14.57 3.60 13.83
N LEU A 316 14.64 4.93 13.92
CA LEU A 316 14.77 5.79 12.76
C LEU A 316 16.02 5.44 11.94
N PHE A 317 17.16 5.28 12.61
CA PHE A 317 18.42 4.93 11.95
C PHE A 317 18.39 3.52 11.34
N LEU A 318 17.80 2.54 12.02
CA LEU A 318 17.71 1.16 11.54
C LEU A 318 16.73 0.99 10.36
N LYS A 319 15.76 1.90 10.21
CA LYS A 319 14.77 1.85 9.11
C LYS A 319 15.21 2.61 7.85
N ILE A 320 16.23 3.45 7.91
CA ILE A 320 16.82 4.16 6.76
C ILE A 320 17.88 3.30 6.06
#